data_fd34c038adec141883406ac1d945b63a
#
_entry.id   fd34c038adec141883406ac1d945b63a
#
_cell.length_a   1.000
_cell.length_b   1.000
_cell.length_c   1.000
_cell.angle_alpha   90.00
_cell.angle_beta   90.00
_cell.angle_gamma   90.00
#
_symmetry.space_group_name_H-M   'P 1'
#
loop_
_entity.id
_entity.type
_entity.pdbx_description
1 polymer ?
#
loop_
_entity_poly.entity_id
_entity_poly.type
_entity_poly.pdbx_seq_one_letter_code
_entity_poly.pdbx_strand_id
1 'polypeptide(L)'
;MKLYSINTGHFKLDGGAMFGVVPKSIWNKLNPADENNMCSWALRCLLVEDEGKLILVDNGMGNKQDEKFFGHYYLHGDDTLDKSLAKHGFGKDDITDVFLTHLHFDHCGGSIIKEGDKLVPAFKNATYWSNERHWKWATEPNAREKASFLKENILPIAESGQLKFFNVNGQSSGVSLDAANTNALPSHDSCLTTHDSHLISNLSFYSVSGHTDAMMLPKINYKGRTIVYMADLLPSAAHIPLPYVMAYDMFPLTTLNEKKAFLTEAHENDYVLFFEHDPLIECCTLQQTEKGIRQNEVFKLREL
;
A
#
# COMPACT_ATOMS: atom_id res chain seq x y z
N MET A 1 -19.74 -2.56 11.18
CA MET A 1 -18.34 -2.68 10.70
C MET A 1 -17.43 -3.20 11.77
N LYS A 2 -16.49 -4.09 11.42
CA LYS A 2 -15.34 -4.49 12.23
C LYS A 2 -14.08 -4.42 11.37
N LEU A 3 -12.95 -4.11 11.99
CA LEU A 3 -11.66 -4.00 11.33
C LEU A 3 -10.66 -4.95 12.02
N TYR A 4 -9.83 -5.62 11.21
CA TYR A 4 -8.83 -6.56 11.71
C TYR A 4 -7.48 -6.32 11.03
N SER A 5 -6.43 -6.29 11.82
CA SER A 5 -5.05 -6.24 11.34
C SER A 5 -4.59 -7.65 10.97
N ILE A 6 -4.22 -7.86 9.73
CA ILE A 6 -3.83 -9.17 9.18
C ILE A 6 -2.33 -9.13 8.85
N ASN A 7 -1.51 -9.66 9.73
CA ASN A 7 -0.08 -9.76 9.50
C ASN A 7 0.25 -10.98 8.64
N THR A 8 0.98 -10.78 7.55
CA THR A 8 1.37 -11.85 6.63
C THR A 8 2.86 -12.22 6.72
N GLY A 9 3.57 -11.62 7.66
CA GLY A 9 5.01 -11.78 7.90
C GLY A 9 5.78 -10.48 7.82
N HIS A 10 7.09 -10.60 7.70
CA HIS A 10 8.01 -9.50 7.52
C HIS A 10 8.97 -9.82 6.39
N PHE A 11 9.54 -8.79 5.81
CA PHE A 11 10.57 -8.90 4.78
C PHE A 11 11.64 -7.83 4.97
N LYS A 12 12.74 -7.88 4.21
CA LYS A 12 13.79 -6.89 4.28
C LYS A 12 13.97 -6.16 2.96
N LEU A 13 14.17 -4.84 3.06
CA LEU A 13 14.59 -3.99 1.95
C LEU A 13 15.80 -3.13 2.35
N ASP A 14 16.58 -2.70 1.37
CA ASP A 14 17.69 -1.77 1.57
C ASP A 14 17.20 -0.47 2.20
N GLY A 15 17.77 -0.08 3.34
CA GLY A 15 17.37 1.11 4.07
C GLY A 15 17.65 2.40 3.31
N GLY A 16 18.70 2.44 2.48
CA GLY A 16 18.99 3.59 1.62
C GLY A 16 17.92 3.75 0.54
N ALA A 17 17.44 2.65 -0.05
CA ALA A 17 16.36 2.69 -1.01
C ALA A 17 15.02 3.13 -0.36
N MET A 18 14.75 2.67 0.85
CA MET A 18 13.52 3.05 1.58
C MET A 18 13.52 4.52 2.01
N PHE A 19 14.67 5.08 2.35
CA PHE A 19 14.76 6.47 2.85
C PHE A 19 15.32 7.47 1.82
N GLY A 20 15.67 7.01 0.62
CA GLY A 20 16.09 7.85 -0.49
C GLY A 20 17.28 8.74 -0.18
N VAL A 21 17.08 10.06 -0.24
CA VAL A 21 18.17 11.04 -0.02
C VAL A 21 18.48 11.31 1.46
N VAL A 22 17.72 10.73 2.40
CA VAL A 22 17.95 10.93 3.84
C VAL A 22 19.21 10.18 4.26
N PRO A 23 20.20 10.82 4.94
CA PRO A 23 21.41 10.15 5.35
C PRO A 23 21.17 8.98 6.34
N LYS A 24 21.94 7.88 6.18
CA LYS A 24 21.85 6.71 7.05
C LYS A 24 22.01 7.06 8.54
N SER A 25 22.88 7.99 8.88
CA SER A 25 23.08 8.46 10.27
C SER A 25 21.80 9.05 10.92
N ILE A 26 20.81 9.40 10.10
CA ILE A 26 19.50 9.91 10.55
C ILE A 26 18.47 8.79 10.55
N TRP A 27 18.19 8.16 9.40
CA TRP A 27 17.11 7.18 9.29
C TRP A 27 17.38 5.86 10.04
N ASN A 28 18.64 5.46 10.21
CA ASN A 28 18.99 4.23 10.94
C ASN A 28 18.60 4.25 12.43
N LYS A 29 18.29 5.43 12.98
CA LYS A 29 17.74 5.57 14.34
C LYS A 29 16.24 5.30 14.40
N LEU A 30 15.55 5.43 13.25
CA LEU A 30 14.12 5.20 13.13
C LEU A 30 13.83 3.75 12.74
N ASN A 31 14.63 3.21 11.81
CA ASN A 31 14.49 1.85 11.31
C ASN A 31 15.89 1.22 11.15
N PRO A 32 16.43 0.57 12.21
CA PRO A 32 17.79 0.06 12.20
C PRO A 32 18.03 -0.99 11.10
N ALA A 33 19.10 -0.81 10.33
CA ALA A 33 19.55 -1.77 9.34
C ALA A 33 20.55 -2.78 9.92
N ASP A 34 20.59 -3.98 9.32
CA ASP A 34 21.63 -4.96 9.57
C ASP A 34 22.97 -4.60 8.85
N GLU A 35 23.95 -5.51 8.90
CA GLU A 35 25.26 -5.34 8.29
C GLU A 35 25.22 -5.18 6.76
N ASN A 36 24.16 -5.69 6.12
CA ASN A 36 23.93 -5.59 4.68
C ASN A 36 23.08 -4.36 4.30
N ASN A 37 22.86 -3.42 5.22
CA ASN A 37 22.00 -2.24 5.04
C ASN A 37 20.51 -2.57 4.91
N MET A 38 20.06 -3.78 5.27
CA MET A 38 18.70 -4.23 5.15
C MET A 38 17.90 -3.92 6.40
N CYS A 39 16.79 -3.22 6.24
CA CYS A 39 15.82 -2.97 7.31
C CYS A 39 14.67 -3.99 7.23
N SER A 40 14.09 -4.33 8.39
CA SER A 40 12.89 -5.16 8.48
C SER A 40 11.64 -4.31 8.30
N TRP A 41 10.69 -4.82 7.49
CA TRP A 41 9.41 -4.19 7.17
C TRP A 41 8.28 -5.20 7.38
N ALA A 42 7.14 -4.74 7.87
CA ALA A 42 5.95 -5.59 8.00
C ALA A 42 5.26 -5.78 6.64
N LEU A 43 4.49 -6.84 6.53
CA LEU A 43 3.51 -7.09 5.48
C LEU A 43 2.13 -7.15 6.17
N ARG A 44 1.58 -5.99 6.51
CA ARG A 44 0.35 -5.84 7.30
C ARG A 44 -0.81 -5.41 6.42
N CYS A 45 -1.76 -6.30 6.22
CA CYS A 45 -2.98 -6.07 5.49
C CYS A 45 -4.11 -5.63 6.43
N LEU A 46 -5.18 -5.09 5.88
CA LEU A 46 -6.37 -4.69 6.63
C LEU A 46 -7.57 -5.51 6.15
N LEU A 47 -8.30 -6.15 7.07
CA LEU A 47 -9.54 -6.82 6.77
C LEU A 47 -10.71 -6.00 7.30
N VAL A 48 -11.70 -5.73 6.44
CA VAL A 48 -12.92 -4.98 6.74
C VAL A 48 -14.12 -5.90 6.64
N GLU A 49 -14.87 -6.06 7.74
CA GLU A 49 -16.14 -6.78 7.80
C GLU A 49 -17.30 -5.78 7.93
N ASP A 50 -18.09 -5.60 6.88
CA ASP A 50 -19.25 -4.71 6.87
C ASP A 50 -20.23 -5.05 5.75
N GLU A 51 -21.52 -4.75 5.97
CA GLU A 51 -22.60 -4.89 4.97
C GLU A 51 -22.63 -6.28 4.29
N GLY A 52 -22.30 -7.34 5.03
CA GLY A 52 -22.25 -8.71 4.50
C GLY A 52 -21.06 -9.02 3.62
N LYS A 53 -20.07 -8.12 3.56
CA LYS A 53 -18.80 -8.28 2.85
C LYS A 53 -17.64 -8.47 3.80
N LEU A 54 -16.64 -9.18 3.32
CA LEU A 54 -15.35 -9.35 3.95
C LEU A 54 -14.27 -8.92 2.95
N ILE A 55 -13.79 -7.68 3.11
CA ILE A 55 -12.91 -7.01 2.16
C ILE A 55 -11.49 -7.05 2.69
N LEU A 56 -10.58 -7.71 1.98
CA LEU A 56 -9.16 -7.72 2.30
C LEU A 56 -8.42 -6.66 1.48
N VAL A 57 -7.79 -5.70 2.16
CA VAL A 57 -6.92 -4.69 1.54
C VAL A 57 -5.50 -5.23 1.51
N ASP A 58 -4.98 -5.45 0.33
CA ASP A 58 -3.73 -6.12 0.02
C ASP A 58 -3.63 -7.54 0.61
N ASN A 59 -2.58 -8.28 0.30
CA ASN A 59 -2.48 -9.68 0.71
C ASN A 59 -1.03 -10.18 0.88
N GLY A 60 -0.08 -9.24 0.93
CA GLY A 60 1.33 -9.53 1.15
C GLY A 60 2.02 -10.18 -0.05
N MET A 61 3.20 -10.73 0.20
CA MET A 61 4.12 -11.23 -0.83
C MET A 61 3.74 -12.62 -1.37
N GLY A 62 2.93 -13.38 -0.61
CA GLY A 62 2.63 -14.78 -0.94
C GLY A 62 3.85 -15.70 -0.75
N ASN A 63 3.78 -16.88 -1.36
CA ASN A 63 4.79 -17.94 -1.16
C ASN A 63 5.11 -18.76 -2.40
N LYS A 64 4.74 -18.30 -3.60
CA LYS A 64 4.84 -19.10 -4.83
C LYS A 64 6.12 -18.88 -5.62
N GLN A 65 6.86 -17.79 -5.37
CA GLN A 65 8.14 -17.52 -6.01
C GLN A 65 9.21 -18.50 -5.54
N ASP A 66 10.32 -18.57 -6.26
CA ASP A 66 11.43 -19.45 -5.94
C ASP A 66 12.30 -18.95 -4.78
N GLU A 67 13.17 -19.82 -4.27
CA GLU A 67 14.07 -19.50 -3.16
C GLU A 67 15.03 -18.35 -3.50
N LYS A 68 15.42 -18.20 -4.78
CA LYS A 68 16.29 -17.11 -5.22
C LYS A 68 15.60 -15.76 -5.05
N PHE A 69 14.33 -15.68 -5.45
CA PHE A 69 13.52 -14.47 -5.26
C PHE A 69 13.40 -14.13 -3.78
N PHE A 70 12.93 -15.06 -2.96
CA PHE A 70 12.79 -14.83 -1.52
C PHE A 70 14.13 -14.57 -0.81
N GLY A 71 15.22 -15.11 -1.33
CA GLY A 71 16.59 -14.85 -0.84
C GLY A 71 17.01 -13.37 -0.94
N HIS A 72 16.38 -12.59 -1.83
CA HIS A 72 16.62 -11.14 -1.91
C HIS A 72 15.85 -10.35 -0.87
N TYR A 73 14.75 -10.88 -0.34
CA TYR A 73 13.82 -10.16 0.55
C TYR A 73 13.78 -10.70 1.96
N TYR A 74 14.48 -11.80 2.27
CA TYR A 74 14.65 -12.34 3.63
C TYR A 74 13.32 -12.43 4.40
N LEU A 75 12.32 -13.12 3.86
CA LEU A 75 11.04 -13.33 4.57
C LEU A 75 11.28 -13.93 5.96
N HIS A 76 10.63 -13.37 6.97
CA HIS A 76 10.80 -13.80 8.35
C HIS A 76 9.53 -13.51 9.20
N GLY A 77 9.56 -14.00 10.46
CA GLY A 77 8.40 -13.97 11.35
C GLY A 77 7.54 -15.21 11.20
N ASP A 78 6.65 -15.42 12.17
CA ASP A 78 5.82 -16.62 12.28
C ASP A 78 4.41 -16.46 11.70
N ASP A 79 4.04 -15.22 11.38
CA ASP A 79 2.72 -14.91 10.81
C ASP A 79 2.68 -15.24 9.31
N THR A 80 1.53 -15.70 8.88
CA THR A 80 1.18 -15.88 7.47
C THR A 80 -0.24 -15.39 7.27
N LEU A 81 -0.62 -15.13 6.02
CA LEU A 81 -1.99 -14.74 5.68
C LEU A 81 -3.02 -15.73 6.25
N ASP A 82 -2.81 -17.05 6.03
CA ASP A 82 -3.73 -18.09 6.51
C ASP A 82 -3.83 -18.11 8.03
N LYS A 83 -2.70 -18.06 8.74
CA LYS A 83 -2.69 -18.03 10.20
C LYS A 83 -3.38 -16.79 10.76
N SER A 84 -3.16 -15.64 10.12
CA SER A 84 -3.72 -14.38 10.59
C SER A 84 -5.22 -14.28 10.33
N LEU A 85 -5.72 -14.76 9.20
CA LEU A 85 -7.16 -14.90 8.96
C LEU A 85 -7.80 -15.87 9.95
N ALA A 86 -7.19 -17.03 10.17
CA ALA A 86 -7.70 -18.05 11.10
C ALA A 86 -7.78 -17.56 12.55
N LYS A 87 -6.87 -16.68 13.01
CA LYS A 87 -6.95 -16.03 14.33
C LYS A 87 -8.25 -15.24 14.55
N HIS A 88 -8.86 -14.77 13.45
CA HIS A 88 -10.11 -14.02 13.47
C HIS A 88 -11.32 -14.87 13.06
N GLY A 89 -11.12 -16.18 12.84
CA GLY A 89 -12.18 -17.13 12.49
C GLY A 89 -12.52 -17.17 11.00
N PHE A 90 -11.65 -16.63 10.14
CA PHE A 90 -11.84 -16.59 8.69
C PHE A 90 -10.83 -17.47 7.95
N GLY A 91 -11.23 -17.91 6.77
CA GLY A 91 -10.36 -18.50 5.76
C GLY A 91 -10.37 -17.69 4.47
N LYS A 92 -9.53 -18.08 3.51
CA LYS A 92 -9.46 -17.41 2.20
C LYS A 92 -10.80 -17.48 1.43
N ASP A 93 -11.56 -18.55 1.61
CA ASP A 93 -12.83 -18.76 0.93
C ASP A 93 -13.97 -17.87 1.48
N ASP A 94 -13.77 -17.25 2.67
CA ASP A 94 -14.72 -16.30 3.25
C ASP A 94 -14.56 -14.88 2.69
N ILE A 95 -13.41 -14.57 2.08
CA ILE A 95 -13.13 -13.25 1.48
C ILE A 95 -14.03 -13.03 0.28
N THR A 96 -14.80 -11.95 0.30
CA THR A 96 -15.72 -11.58 -0.78
C THR A 96 -15.11 -10.61 -1.79
N ASP A 97 -14.20 -9.78 -1.33
CA ASP A 97 -13.55 -8.75 -2.14
C ASP A 97 -12.08 -8.59 -1.71
N VAL A 98 -11.19 -8.46 -2.66
CA VAL A 98 -9.77 -8.11 -2.45
C VAL A 98 -9.54 -6.74 -3.07
N PHE A 99 -9.22 -5.75 -2.23
CA PHE A 99 -8.89 -4.40 -2.66
C PHE A 99 -7.36 -4.31 -2.80
N LEU A 100 -6.87 -4.22 -4.04
CA LEU A 100 -5.44 -4.09 -4.33
C LEU A 100 -5.10 -2.60 -4.43
N THR A 101 -4.30 -2.10 -3.47
CA THR A 101 -3.86 -0.70 -3.47
C THR A 101 -3.05 -0.40 -4.72
N HIS A 102 -2.12 -1.29 -5.01
CA HIS A 102 -1.33 -1.35 -6.24
C HIS A 102 -0.79 -2.78 -6.44
N LEU A 103 -0.07 -3.03 -7.54
CA LEU A 103 0.25 -4.38 -7.98
C LEU A 103 1.74 -4.75 -7.82
N HIS A 104 2.48 -4.10 -6.93
CA HIS A 104 3.80 -4.56 -6.53
C HIS A 104 3.71 -5.91 -5.82
N PHE A 105 4.78 -6.70 -5.90
CA PHE A 105 4.77 -8.11 -5.48
C PHE A 105 4.51 -8.31 -3.98
N ASP A 106 4.84 -7.35 -3.16
CA ASP A 106 4.65 -7.37 -1.70
C ASP A 106 3.24 -6.95 -1.26
N HIS A 107 2.44 -6.38 -2.16
CA HIS A 107 1.04 -6.01 -1.93
C HIS A 107 0.06 -7.02 -2.52
N CYS A 108 0.34 -7.53 -3.74
CA CYS A 108 -0.56 -8.42 -4.46
C CYS A 108 -0.08 -9.87 -4.56
N GLY A 109 1.10 -10.20 -4.01
CA GLY A 109 1.70 -11.52 -4.17
C GLY A 109 0.90 -12.67 -3.61
N GLY A 110 0.14 -12.44 -2.53
CA GLY A 110 -0.77 -13.43 -1.96
C GLY A 110 -2.06 -13.67 -2.75
N SER A 111 -2.33 -12.86 -3.80
CA SER A 111 -3.51 -13.02 -4.66
C SER A 111 -3.56 -14.33 -5.41
N ILE A 112 -2.40 -14.90 -5.71
CA ILE A 112 -2.25 -16.11 -6.52
C ILE A 112 -1.47 -17.16 -5.75
N ILE A 113 -1.94 -18.40 -5.82
CA ILE A 113 -1.27 -19.60 -5.29
C ILE A 113 -0.92 -20.57 -6.41
N LYS A 114 0.00 -21.48 -6.10
CA LYS A 114 0.36 -22.58 -6.99
C LYS A 114 -0.38 -23.85 -6.57
N GLU A 115 -1.24 -24.37 -7.44
CA GLU A 115 -1.90 -25.66 -7.29
C GLU A 115 -1.33 -26.63 -8.35
N GLY A 116 -0.41 -27.51 -7.95
CA GLY A 116 0.39 -28.30 -8.89
C GLY A 116 1.22 -27.38 -9.80
N ASP A 117 1.00 -27.45 -11.10
CA ASP A 117 1.68 -26.60 -12.11
C ASP A 117 0.86 -25.38 -12.52
N LYS A 118 -0.32 -25.16 -11.91
CA LYS A 118 -1.21 -24.05 -12.25
C LYS A 118 -1.11 -22.91 -11.25
N LEU A 119 -1.20 -21.69 -11.76
CA LEU A 119 -1.38 -20.48 -10.97
C LEU A 119 -2.86 -20.15 -10.93
N VAL A 120 -3.43 -20.11 -9.72
CA VAL A 120 -4.87 -19.87 -9.51
C VAL A 120 -5.09 -18.81 -8.45
N PRO A 121 -6.21 -18.07 -8.50
CA PRO A 121 -6.58 -17.13 -7.45
C PRO A 121 -6.65 -17.80 -6.08
N ALA A 122 -6.02 -17.17 -5.09
CA ALA A 122 -6.01 -17.65 -3.70
C ALA A 122 -7.37 -17.50 -3.02
N PHE A 123 -8.16 -16.50 -3.42
CA PHE A 123 -9.48 -16.17 -2.87
C PHE A 123 -10.55 -16.54 -3.89
N LYS A 124 -11.02 -17.79 -3.84
CA LYS A 124 -11.88 -18.41 -4.87
C LYS A 124 -13.22 -17.69 -5.06
N ASN A 125 -13.76 -17.11 -3.98
CA ASN A 125 -15.06 -16.48 -3.95
C ASN A 125 -14.99 -14.95 -4.07
N ALA A 126 -13.78 -14.39 -4.11
CA ALA A 126 -13.58 -12.94 -4.09
C ALA A 126 -13.64 -12.31 -5.49
N THR A 127 -14.09 -11.07 -5.54
CA THR A 127 -13.77 -10.15 -6.63
C THR A 127 -12.48 -9.41 -6.30
N TYR A 128 -11.53 -9.36 -7.22
CA TYR A 128 -10.31 -8.57 -7.08
C TYR A 128 -10.50 -7.19 -7.71
N TRP A 129 -10.20 -6.15 -6.95
CA TRP A 129 -10.42 -4.77 -7.34
C TRP A 129 -9.09 -4.04 -7.54
N SER A 130 -8.93 -3.46 -8.71
CA SER A 130 -7.87 -2.52 -9.06
C SER A 130 -8.51 -1.33 -9.78
N ASN A 131 -7.73 -0.51 -10.49
CA ASN A 131 -8.26 0.45 -11.45
C ASN A 131 -7.58 0.23 -12.82
N GLU A 132 -8.27 0.61 -13.89
CA GLU A 132 -7.83 0.35 -15.26
C GLU A 132 -6.49 1.03 -15.58
N ARG A 133 -6.27 2.24 -15.04
CA ARG A 133 -5.06 3.02 -15.26
C ARG A 133 -3.83 2.33 -14.63
N HIS A 134 -3.95 1.90 -13.36
CA HIS A 134 -2.88 1.17 -12.68
C HIS A 134 -2.65 -0.20 -13.29
N TRP A 135 -3.73 -0.91 -13.67
CA TRP A 135 -3.63 -2.21 -14.32
C TRP A 135 -2.80 -2.13 -15.62
N LYS A 136 -3.08 -1.14 -16.47
CA LYS A 136 -2.31 -0.92 -17.69
C LYS A 136 -0.85 -0.62 -17.37
N TRP A 137 -0.60 0.25 -16.39
CA TRP A 137 0.75 0.56 -15.93
C TRP A 137 1.52 -0.68 -15.47
N ALA A 138 0.91 -1.56 -14.68
CA ALA A 138 1.52 -2.76 -14.12
C ALA A 138 1.75 -3.86 -15.17
N THR A 139 0.88 -3.99 -16.17
CA THR A 139 1.01 -5.00 -17.24
C THR A 139 1.95 -4.57 -18.37
N GLU A 140 2.17 -3.26 -18.54
CA GLU A 140 3.10 -2.64 -19.52
C GLU A 140 4.15 -1.76 -18.79
N PRO A 141 4.92 -2.30 -17.82
CA PRO A 141 5.73 -1.50 -16.93
C PRO A 141 6.94 -0.88 -17.62
N ASN A 142 7.35 0.29 -17.14
CA ASN A 142 8.61 0.92 -17.51
C ASN A 142 9.81 0.10 -17.01
N ALA A 143 11.02 0.38 -17.54
CA ALA A 143 12.22 -0.38 -17.23
C ALA A 143 12.67 -0.27 -15.75
N ARG A 144 12.31 0.83 -15.05
CA ARG A 144 12.68 1.06 -13.65
C ARG A 144 11.84 0.21 -12.70
N GLU A 145 10.54 0.04 -12.99
CA GLU A 145 9.56 -0.54 -12.10
C GLU A 145 9.21 -2.01 -12.45
N LYS A 146 9.64 -2.46 -13.64
CA LYS A 146 9.33 -3.80 -14.16
C LYS A 146 9.60 -4.94 -13.17
N ALA A 147 10.64 -4.82 -12.34
CA ALA A 147 11.00 -5.86 -11.37
C ALA A 147 10.00 -5.96 -10.19
N SER A 148 9.20 -4.95 -9.95
CA SER A 148 8.17 -4.93 -8.90
C SER A 148 6.85 -5.56 -9.36
N PHE A 149 6.60 -5.64 -10.67
CA PHE A 149 5.38 -6.22 -11.24
C PHE A 149 5.62 -7.64 -11.76
N LEU A 150 5.27 -8.63 -10.96
CA LEU A 150 5.42 -10.03 -11.33
C LEU A 150 4.16 -10.51 -12.08
N LYS A 151 4.31 -10.88 -13.34
CA LYS A 151 3.19 -11.30 -14.20
C LYS A 151 2.39 -12.47 -13.61
N GLU A 152 3.07 -13.39 -12.92
CA GLU A 152 2.46 -14.52 -12.23
C GLU A 152 1.60 -14.13 -11.02
N ASN A 153 1.76 -12.92 -10.49
CA ASN A 153 0.89 -12.37 -9.45
C ASN A 153 -0.36 -11.68 -10.02
N ILE A 154 -0.27 -11.18 -11.26
CA ILE A 154 -1.21 -10.23 -11.86
C ILE A 154 -2.12 -10.89 -12.88
N LEU A 155 -1.53 -11.52 -13.93
CA LEU A 155 -2.29 -12.00 -15.07
C LEU A 155 -3.34 -13.06 -14.72
N PRO A 156 -3.07 -14.05 -13.82
CA PRO A 156 -4.06 -15.05 -13.47
C PRO A 156 -5.33 -14.49 -12.82
N ILE A 157 -5.26 -13.28 -12.21
CA ILE A 157 -6.44 -12.60 -11.66
C ILE A 157 -7.41 -12.23 -12.80
N ALA A 158 -6.90 -11.67 -13.90
CA ALA A 158 -7.71 -11.33 -15.06
C ALA A 158 -8.20 -12.58 -15.79
N GLU A 159 -7.33 -13.58 -15.96
CA GLU A 159 -7.64 -14.84 -16.64
C GLU A 159 -8.74 -15.64 -15.93
N SER A 160 -8.86 -15.52 -14.61
CA SER A 160 -9.92 -16.15 -13.82
C SER A 160 -11.30 -15.50 -14.00
N GLY A 161 -11.36 -14.27 -14.55
CA GLY A 161 -12.58 -13.47 -14.65
C GLY A 161 -13.02 -12.79 -13.35
N GLN A 162 -12.19 -12.85 -12.28
CA GLN A 162 -12.51 -12.25 -10.99
C GLN A 162 -12.08 -10.77 -10.86
N LEU A 163 -11.36 -10.21 -11.86
CA LEU A 163 -10.90 -8.83 -11.87
C LEU A 163 -12.04 -7.85 -12.16
N LYS A 164 -12.12 -6.80 -11.36
CA LYS A 164 -12.95 -5.61 -11.63
C LYS A 164 -12.16 -4.33 -11.39
N PHE A 165 -12.62 -3.24 -11.97
CA PHE A 165 -11.98 -1.94 -11.85
C PHE A 165 -12.87 -0.93 -11.16
N PHE A 166 -12.26 -0.18 -10.23
CA PHE A 166 -12.84 1.06 -9.75
C PHE A 166 -12.74 2.14 -10.82
N ASN A 167 -13.72 3.04 -10.82
CA ASN A 167 -13.66 4.21 -11.68
C ASN A 167 -12.84 5.31 -11.01
N VAL A 168 -11.65 5.59 -11.53
CA VAL A 168 -10.75 6.68 -11.11
C VAL A 168 -10.77 7.84 -12.11
N ASN A 169 -11.85 8.00 -12.90
CA ASN A 169 -11.98 9.07 -13.88
C ASN A 169 -12.15 10.43 -13.20
N GLY A 170 -11.08 11.17 -13.10
CA GLY A 170 -11.04 12.53 -12.62
C GLY A 170 -9.61 13.05 -12.60
N GLN A 171 -9.21 13.70 -13.68
CA GLN A 171 -7.95 14.44 -13.88
C GLN A 171 -6.67 13.58 -13.78
N SER A 172 -6.17 13.17 -14.96
CA SER A 172 -4.75 12.98 -15.17
C SER A 172 -4.03 14.24 -14.67
N SER A 173 -3.22 14.12 -13.64
CA SER A 173 -2.07 15.01 -13.52
C SER A 173 -1.23 14.72 -14.76
N GLY A 174 -1.58 15.37 -15.88
CA GLY A 174 -0.96 15.19 -17.17
C GLY A 174 0.48 15.66 -17.12
N VAL A 175 1.38 14.75 -16.84
CA VAL A 175 2.71 14.84 -17.41
C VAL A 175 2.58 14.19 -18.78
N SER A 176 2.16 14.98 -19.78
CA SER A 176 2.41 14.66 -21.18
C SER A 176 3.91 14.50 -21.34
N LEU A 177 4.34 13.30 -21.77
CA LEU A 177 5.72 13.03 -22.15
C LEU A 177 6.09 13.67 -23.51
N ASP A 178 5.39 14.70 -23.93
CA ASP A 178 5.81 15.53 -25.04
C ASP A 178 6.92 16.47 -24.58
N ALA A 179 8.14 15.95 -24.72
CA ALA A 179 9.38 16.68 -24.53
C ALA A 179 9.54 17.78 -25.59
N ALA A 180 8.94 18.94 -25.35
CA ALA A 180 9.43 20.20 -25.92
C ALA A 180 8.80 21.36 -25.12
N ASN A 181 9.64 21.96 -24.29
CA ASN A 181 9.45 23.30 -23.76
C ASN A 181 8.43 23.47 -22.64
N THR A 182 8.91 23.55 -21.39
CA THR A 182 8.66 24.74 -20.55
C THR A 182 9.27 24.57 -19.16
N ASN A 183 9.99 25.58 -18.68
CA ASN A 183 10.38 25.83 -17.28
C ASN A 183 9.19 26.30 -16.43
N ALA A 184 8.00 25.77 -16.64
CA ALA A 184 6.85 25.99 -15.79
C ALA A 184 6.64 24.75 -14.93
N LEU A 185 7.00 24.86 -13.65
CA LEU A 185 6.48 23.94 -12.62
C LEU A 185 4.95 23.97 -12.73
N PRO A 186 4.27 22.81 -12.81
CA PRO A 186 2.81 22.78 -12.83
C PRO A 186 2.29 23.50 -11.58
N SER A 187 1.29 24.38 -11.77
CA SER A 187 0.60 25.06 -10.68
C SER A 187 0.00 24.03 -9.73
N HIS A 188 0.50 23.98 -8.49
CA HIS A 188 0.23 22.95 -7.51
C HIS A 188 -1.00 23.28 -6.66
N ASP A 189 -2.18 23.05 -7.20
CA ASP A 189 -3.33 22.69 -6.38
C ASP A 189 -3.54 21.17 -6.55
N SER A 190 -2.65 20.36 -5.96
CA SER A 190 -2.84 18.92 -5.84
C SER A 190 -3.84 18.63 -4.72
N CYS A 191 -5.11 18.90 -5.00
CA CYS A 191 -6.19 18.39 -4.18
C CYS A 191 -6.23 16.87 -4.40
N LEU A 192 -6.09 16.09 -3.32
CA LEU A 192 -6.28 14.65 -3.37
C LEU A 192 -7.73 14.36 -3.77
N THR A 193 -7.92 13.56 -4.81
CA THR A 193 -9.25 13.19 -5.25
C THR A 193 -9.73 11.98 -4.48
N THR A 194 -10.86 12.11 -3.77
CA THR A 194 -11.53 10.98 -3.12
C THR A 194 -12.49 10.33 -4.11
N HIS A 195 -12.45 9.01 -4.19
CA HIS A 195 -13.33 8.19 -5.02
C HIS A 195 -14.18 7.26 -4.14
N ASP A 196 -15.43 7.06 -4.52
CA ASP A 196 -16.31 6.07 -3.88
C ASP A 196 -15.93 4.67 -4.35
N SER A 197 -15.76 3.73 -3.42
CA SER A 197 -15.48 2.34 -3.78
C SER A 197 -16.70 1.57 -4.29
N HIS A 198 -17.92 2.02 -3.91
CA HIS A 198 -19.18 1.29 -4.12
C HIS A 198 -19.19 -0.14 -3.55
N LEU A 199 -18.21 -0.51 -2.73
CA LEU A 199 -18.17 -1.80 -2.06
C LEU A 199 -19.07 -1.83 -0.82
N ILE A 200 -18.83 -0.87 0.07
CA ILE A 200 -19.63 -0.59 1.27
C ILE A 200 -19.71 0.92 1.47
N SER A 201 -20.75 1.39 2.16
CA SER A 201 -21.03 2.82 2.31
C SER A 201 -19.95 3.62 3.06
N ASN A 202 -19.13 2.95 3.87
CA ASN A 202 -18.10 3.58 4.69
C ASN A 202 -16.68 3.50 4.09
N LEU A 203 -16.52 3.00 2.87
CA LEU A 203 -15.23 2.82 2.20
C LEU A 203 -15.15 3.66 0.94
N SER A 204 -14.26 4.60 0.94
CA SER A 204 -13.79 5.37 -0.21
C SER A 204 -12.27 5.22 -0.35
N PHE A 205 -11.63 5.89 -1.31
CA PHE A 205 -10.18 5.86 -1.43
C PHE A 205 -9.66 7.13 -2.11
N TYR A 206 -8.40 7.49 -1.83
CA TYR A 206 -7.65 8.46 -2.62
C TYR A 206 -6.92 7.75 -3.76
N SER A 207 -6.71 8.44 -4.88
CA SER A 207 -5.80 8.01 -5.93
C SER A 207 -4.57 8.91 -5.93
N VAL A 208 -3.38 8.31 -5.90
CA VAL A 208 -2.05 8.96 -5.90
C VAL A 208 -1.16 8.33 -6.95
N SER A 209 -0.16 9.04 -7.44
CA SER A 209 0.66 8.58 -8.56
C SER A 209 2.17 8.79 -8.37
N GLY A 210 2.60 9.22 -7.18
CA GLY A 210 4.02 9.49 -6.94
C GLY A 210 4.85 8.22 -6.78
N HIS A 211 4.38 7.25 -6.01
CA HIS A 211 5.04 5.96 -5.82
C HIS A 211 4.93 5.10 -7.08
N THR A 212 3.73 4.81 -7.51
CA THR A 212 3.40 4.16 -8.78
C THR A 212 2.11 4.75 -9.34
N ASP A 213 1.86 4.64 -10.65
CA ASP A 213 0.74 5.34 -11.27
C ASP A 213 -0.62 4.82 -10.77
N ALA A 214 -1.47 5.74 -10.30
CA ALA A 214 -2.83 5.49 -9.81
C ALA A 214 -2.93 4.46 -8.67
N MET A 215 -1.98 4.45 -7.73
CA MET A 215 -2.09 3.73 -6.47
C MET A 215 -3.28 4.26 -5.67
N MET A 216 -3.98 3.37 -4.96
CA MET A 216 -5.18 3.68 -4.20
C MET A 216 -4.92 3.56 -2.70
N LEU A 217 -5.38 4.55 -1.93
CA LEU A 217 -5.30 4.56 -0.46
C LEU A 217 -6.70 4.42 0.12
N PRO A 218 -7.11 3.24 0.61
CA PRO A 218 -8.40 3.05 1.25
C PRO A 218 -8.63 3.98 2.43
N LYS A 219 -9.79 4.65 2.44
CA LYS A 219 -10.26 5.60 3.46
C LYS A 219 -11.56 5.08 4.06
N ILE A 220 -11.56 4.79 5.34
CA ILE A 220 -12.64 4.09 6.03
C ILE A 220 -13.19 4.95 7.16
N ASN A 221 -14.51 5.15 7.19
CA ASN A 221 -15.20 5.77 8.31
C ASN A 221 -15.55 4.71 9.36
N TYR A 222 -14.89 4.76 10.51
CA TYR A 222 -15.04 3.78 11.58
C TYR A 222 -15.19 4.44 12.94
N LYS A 223 -16.31 4.18 13.62
CA LYS A 223 -16.61 4.70 14.96
C LYS A 223 -16.42 6.22 15.10
N GLY A 224 -16.81 6.98 14.06
CA GLY A 224 -16.70 8.43 14.04
C GLY A 224 -15.28 8.97 13.73
N ARG A 225 -14.33 8.12 13.39
CA ARG A 225 -12.98 8.49 12.95
C ARG A 225 -12.74 8.04 11.50
N THR A 226 -11.90 8.75 10.81
CA THR A 226 -11.42 8.35 9.48
C THR A 226 -10.09 7.62 9.62
N ILE A 227 -10.03 6.38 9.13
CA ILE A 227 -8.80 5.58 9.06
C ILE A 227 -8.36 5.53 7.60
N VAL A 228 -7.09 5.80 7.33
CA VAL A 228 -6.52 5.67 5.99
C VAL A 228 -5.42 4.62 5.99
N TYR A 229 -5.57 3.63 5.10
CA TYR A 229 -4.53 2.64 4.80
C TYR A 229 -3.48 3.30 3.93
N MET A 230 -2.26 3.42 4.45
CA MET A 230 -1.25 4.31 3.86
C MET A 230 -0.54 3.73 2.65
N ALA A 231 -0.60 2.42 2.47
CA ALA A 231 0.16 1.74 1.41
C ALA A 231 1.57 2.35 1.30
N ASP A 232 2.02 2.65 0.08
CA ASP A 232 3.37 3.17 -0.16
C ASP A 232 3.46 4.68 -0.37
N LEU A 233 2.37 5.43 -0.08
CA LEU A 233 2.50 6.88 0.11
C LEU A 233 3.29 7.19 1.38
N LEU A 234 3.03 6.44 2.46
CA LEU A 234 3.73 6.48 3.74
C LEU A 234 3.90 5.03 4.26
N PRO A 235 4.92 4.29 3.81
CA PRO A 235 5.09 2.87 4.18
C PRO A 235 5.26 2.67 5.69
N SER A 236 5.76 3.67 6.41
CA SER A 236 5.89 3.63 7.87
C SER A 236 5.76 5.02 8.49
N ALA A 237 5.58 5.09 9.81
CA ALA A 237 5.59 6.34 10.57
C ALA A 237 6.90 7.13 10.42
N ALA A 238 8.02 6.44 10.17
CA ALA A 238 9.31 7.07 9.89
C ALA A 238 9.29 7.91 8.60
N HIS A 239 8.35 7.65 7.70
CA HIS A 239 8.20 8.41 6.44
C HIS A 239 7.27 9.62 6.57
N ILE A 240 6.67 9.90 7.73
CA ILE A 240 5.82 11.09 7.94
C ILE A 240 6.57 12.40 7.63
N PRO A 241 7.83 12.62 8.02
CA PRO A 241 8.55 13.84 7.65
C PRO A 241 8.63 14.01 6.12
N LEU A 242 8.27 15.20 5.61
CA LEU A 242 8.13 15.45 4.18
C LEU A 242 9.33 15.00 3.31
N PRO A 243 10.61 15.26 3.69
CA PRO A 243 11.74 14.87 2.85
C PRO A 243 11.99 13.36 2.77
N TYR A 244 11.30 12.54 3.59
CA TYR A 244 11.51 11.09 3.64
C TYR A 244 10.67 10.42 2.57
N VAL A 245 11.20 10.44 1.34
CA VAL A 245 10.59 9.89 0.12
C VAL A 245 11.46 8.74 -0.34
N MET A 246 10.86 7.63 -0.75
CA MET A 246 11.58 6.44 -1.16
C MET A 246 12.31 6.64 -2.48
N ALA A 247 13.46 5.98 -2.67
CA ALA A 247 14.08 5.85 -3.99
C ALA A 247 13.27 4.92 -4.92
N TYR A 248 12.35 4.15 -4.37
CA TYR A 248 11.40 3.32 -5.15
C TYR A 248 10.32 4.16 -5.85
N ASP A 249 10.07 5.37 -5.41
CA ASP A 249 9.05 6.22 -6.01
C ASP A 249 9.38 6.57 -7.48
N MET A 250 8.39 6.39 -8.36
CA MET A 250 8.55 6.72 -9.77
C MET A 250 8.68 8.22 -9.99
N PHE A 251 7.89 9.00 -9.22
CA PHE A 251 7.82 10.44 -9.33
C PHE A 251 7.98 11.08 -7.93
N PRO A 252 9.21 11.14 -7.39
CA PRO A 252 9.43 11.54 -5.98
C PRO A 252 8.95 12.95 -5.64
N LEU A 253 8.92 13.89 -6.60
CA LEU A 253 8.34 15.23 -6.37
C LEU A 253 6.82 15.20 -6.34
N THR A 254 6.19 14.30 -7.09
CA THR A 254 4.75 14.05 -7.00
C THR A 254 4.41 13.43 -5.65
N THR A 255 5.13 12.39 -5.20
CA THR A 255 5.00 11.82 -3.85
C THR A 255 5.11 12.89 -2.78
N LEU A 256 6.09 13.79 -2.88
CA LEU A 256 6.29 14.87 -1.91
C LEU A 256 5.05 15.78 -1.81
N ASN A 257 4.45 16.14 -2.96
CA ASN A 257 3.27 17.01 -3.02
C ASN A 257 2.02 16.29 -2.50
N GLU A 258 1.79 15.05 -2.92
CA GLU A 258 0.68 14.20 -2.45
C GLU A 258 0.77 13.97 -0.93
N LYS A 259 1.96 13.66 -0.43
CA LYS A 259 2.26 13.55 1.00
C LYS A 259 1.94 14.82 1.76
N LYS A 260 2.37 15.98 1.24
CA LYS A 260 2.10 17.27 1.87
C LYS A 260 0.61 17.54 1.95
N ALA A 261 -0.13 17.35 0.86
CA ALA A 261 -1.57 17.54 0.81
C ALA A 261 -2.29 16.60 1.79
N PHE A 262 -1.94 15.29 1.73
CA PHE A 262 -2.52 14.27 2.60
C PHE A 262 -2.27 14.55 4.09
N LEU A 263 -1.03 14.83 4.48
CA LEU A 263 -0.69 15.07 5.88
C LEU A 263 -1.38 16.32 6.45
N THR A 264 -1.56 17.35 5.62
CA THR A 264 -2.32 18.55 6.01
C THR A 264 -3.77 18.21 6.28
N GLU A 265 -4.45 17.56 5.31
CA GLU A 265 -5.86 17.13 5.46
C GLU A 265 -6.02 16.17 6.65
N ALA A 266 -5.13 15.18 6.78
CA ALA A 266 -5.19 14.17 7.83
C ALA A 266 -5.01 14.77 9.23
N HIS A 267 -4.13 15.77 9.38
CA HIS A 267 -3.96 16.50 10.64
C HIS A 267 -5.15 17.36 10.97
N GLU A 268 -5.68 18.15 10.01
CA GLU A 268 -6.83 19.04 10.21
C GLU A 268 -8.12 18.28 10.57
N ASN A 269 -8.25 17.02 10.12
CA ASN A 269 -9.44 16.19 10.33
C ASN A 269 -9.22 15.02 11.30
N ASP A 270 -8.13 15.01 12.06
CA ASP A 270 -7.79 14.00 13.07
C ASP A 270 -7.87 12.54 12.54
N TYR A 271 -7.29 12.30 11.36
CA TYR A 271 -7.27 10.98 10.76
C TYR A 271 -6.34 10.02 11.51
N VAL A 272 -6.66 8.74 11.46
CA VAL A 272 -5.81 7.63 11.88
C VAL A 272 -5.09 7.09 10.65
N LEU A 273 -3.78 7.05 10.70
CA LEU A 273 -2.95 6.42 9.68
C LEU A 273 -2.70 4.98 10.07
N PHE A 274 -3.03 4.03 9.18
CA PHE A 274 -2.72 2.61 9.34
C PHE A 274 -1.58 2.24 8.38
N PHE A 275 -0.48 1.69 8.91
CA PHE A 275 0.74 1.41 8.15
C PHE A 275 0.87 -0.07 7.78
N GLU A 276 1.11 -0.34 6.52
CA GLU A 276 1.38 -1.69 6.01
C GLU A 276 2.79 -2.16 6.40
N HIS A 277 3.78 -1.32 6.18
CA HIS A 277 5.19 -1.71 6.28
C HIS A 277 5.89 -1.32 7.57
N ASP A 278 5.25 -0.56 8.47
CA ASP A 278 5.90 -0.24 9.75
C ASP A 278 6.01 -1.50 10.63
N PRO A 279 7.21 -1.93 11.01
CA PRO A 279 7.39 -3.16 11.79
C PRO A 279 6.91 -3.03 13.24
N LEU A 280 6.77 -1.81 13.76
CA LEU A 280 6.48 -1.56 15.18
C LEU A 280 5.15 -0.83 15.37
N ILE A 281 4.86 0.15 14.50
CA ILE A 281 3.71 1.05 14.60
C ILE A 281 2.62 0.58 13.64
N GLU A 282 1.47 0.22 14.18
CA GLU A 282 0.31 -0.19 13.38
C GLU A 282 -0.54 1.01 12.99
N CYS A 283 -0.85 1.87 13.97
CA CYS A 283 -1.62 3.08 13.77
C CYS A 283 -0.99 4.27 14.48
N CYS A 284 -1.19 5.46 13.94
CA CYS A 284 -0.91 6.70 14.66
C CYS A 284 -1.90 7.81 14.28
N THR A 285 -1.98 8.84 15.14
CA THR A 285 -2.50 10.16 14.81
C THR A 285 -1.37 11.13 14.49
N LEU A 286 -1.72 12.34 14.10
CA LEU A 286 -0.77 13.38 13.72
C LEU A 286 -0.83 14.57 14.65
N GLN A 287 0.28 15.30 14.75
CA GLN A 287 0.38 16.60 15.44
C GLN A 287 1.24 17.57 14.65
N GLN A 288 0.91 18.86 14.78
CA GLN A 288 1.76 19.94 14.27
C GLN A 288 2.88 20.23 15.25
N THR A 289 4.10 20.31 14.75
CA THR A 289 5.28 20.71 15.54
C THR A 289 6.02 21.85 14.82
N GLU A 290 7.02 22.46 15.47
CA GLU A 290 7.91 23.44 14.83
C GLU A 290 8.64 22.89 13.59
N LYS A 291 8.83 21.56 13.53
CA LYS A 291 9.47 20.86 12.41
C LYS A 291 8.47 20.30 11.39
N GLY A 292 7.20 20.75 11.41
CA GLY A 292 6.11 20.29 10.58
C GLY A 292 5.31 19.14 11.22
N ILE A 293 4.46 18.50 10.45
CA ILE A 293 3.60 17.40 10.91
C ILE A 293 4.44 16.18 11.30
N ARG A 294 4.10 15.57 12.43
CA ARG A 294 4.74 14.38 13.02
C ARG A 294 3.68 13.43 13.56
N GLN A 295 4.08 12.19 13.80
CA GLN A 295 3.25 11.25 14.57
C GLN A 295 2.96 11.82 15.97
N ASN A 296 1.79 11.51 16.47
CA ASN A 296 1.35 11.84 17.82
C ASN A 296 1.12 10.55 18.62
N GLU A 297 -0.13 10.17 18.86
CA GLU A 297 -0.47 8.94 19.56
C GLU A 297 -0.20 7.70 18.67
N VAL A 298 0.32 6.64 19.27
CA VAL A 298 0.60 5.35 18.62
C VAL A 298 -0.19 4.27 19.33
N PHE A 299 -0.91 3.45 18.57
CA PHE A 299 -1.78 2.41 19.11
C PHE A 299 -2.02 1.27 18.11
N LYS A 300 -2.65 0.20 18.58
CA LYS A 300 -3.08 -0.91 17.73
C LYS A 300 -4.50 -0.68 17.23
N LEU A 301 -4.82 -1.13 16.01
CA LEU A 301 -6.15 -0.99 15.41
C LEU A 301 -7.28 -1.48 16.34
N ARG A 302 -7.05 -2.55 17.10
CA ARG A 302 -8.01 -3.11 18.07
C ARG A 302 -8.33 -2.19 19.26
N GLU A 303 -7.55 -1.13 19.45
CA GLU A 303 -7.74 -0.15 20.56
C GLU A 303 -8.68 0.99 20.14
N LEU A 304 -9.07 1.06 18.85
CA LEU A 304 -10.13 1.91 18.33
C LEU A 304 -11.51 1.27 18.57
#